data_e7aae3f1d9896edef8cabab97e4af28e
#
_entry.id   e7aae3f1d9896edef8cabab97e4af28e
#
_cell.length_a   1.000
_cell.length_b   1.000
_cell.length_c   1.000
_cell.angle_alpha   90.00
_cell.angle_beta   90.00
_cell.angle_gamma   90.00
#
_symmetry.space_group_name_H-M   'P 1'
#
loop_
_entity.id
_entity.type
_entity.pdbx_description
1 polymer ?
#
loop_
_entity_poly.entity_id
_entity_poly.type
_entity_poly.pdbx_seq_one_letter_code
_entity_poly.pdbx_strand_id
1 'polypeptide(L)'
;MKGTEIVHLHGRSVWDSRGRPTVEAEVTLACGARGRAIAPAGASTGSGEALDLRDHDARLGGAGVARAVSHVNGEIARALQGRDASTQAEIDRLLIELDGTPNKSRLGGNALVAVSMAVLHAAAASEQKSLYAYLLGDRAAGMPLPEIQIFGGGAHAGRRVDVQDFMIMAPRAGGFAQALEWTAEVYRAAGTIMRDAGRLQGVADEGGYWPAFDSNAAGIEALLRAIERAGFTPGDEIAISLDVAASDLYRDGRYHLALENRVLDSDAMAAMLIAWLDRYPIRSIEDPLAEHDEAGLIAFTKAVGDRVQIVGDDYLVTSAARVRHAARAGACNAVLVKPNQAGTITETFAAVAAARAAGWGTILSARSGESEDVTIVHLAVGWGVKQLKVGSFARSERMAKWNEGLRIEEALGARAGFAGAEFL
;
A
#
# COMPACT_ATOMS: atom_id res chain seq x y z
N MET A 1 36.32 12.48 6.79
CA MET A 1 34.88 12.27 6.49
C MET A 1 34.44 11.01 7.22
N LYS A 2 33.29 11.03 7.87
CA LYS A 2 32.65 9.78 8.34
C LYS A 2 32.26 8.96 7.10
N GLY A 3 32.39 7.65 7.15
CA GLY A 3 32.08 6.79 6.00
C GLY A 3 30.64 6.92 5.47
N THR A 4 29.71 7.39 6.29
CA THR A 4 28.27 7.55 6.03
C THR A 4 27.86 8.93 5.49
N GLU A 5 28.81 9.84 5.25
CA GLU A 5 28.51 11.15 4.65
C GLU A 5 28.03 11.02 3.21
N ILE A 6 26.95 11.72 2.84
CA ILE A 6 26.43 11.79 1.47
C ILE A 6 27.37 12.61 0.61
N VAL A 7 27.99 11.99 -0.38
CA VAL A 7 28.91 12.66 -1.32
C VAL A 7 28.29 12.92 -2.70
N HIS A 8 27.22 12.19 -3.04
CA HIS A 8 26.51 12.41 -4.29
C HIS A 8 25.03 12.02 -4.15
N LEU A 9 24.15 12.84 -4.70
CA LEU A 9 22.72 12.57 -4.88
C LEU A 9 22.34 12.85 -6.32
N HIS A 10 21.70 11.89 -6.98
CA HIS A 10 21.24 12.02 -8.35
C HIS A 10 19.80 11.57 -8.49
N GLY A 11 18.96 12.40 -9.11
CA GLY A 11 17.58 12.09 -9.46
C GLY A 11 17.43 11.89 -10.97
N ARG A 12 16.58 10.94 -11.35
CA ARG A 12 16.19 10.72 -12.75
C ARG A 12 14.71 10.40 -12.89
N SER A 13 14.18 10.62 -14.08
CA SER A 13 12.85 10.15 -14.44
C SER A 13 12.94 8.70 -14.94
N VAL A 14 12.10 7.83 -14.36
CA VAL A 14 11.93 6.43 -14.78
C VAL A 14 10.43 6.18 -15.04
N TRP A 15 10.05 4.98 -15.46
CA TRP A 15 8.66 4.67 -15.81
C TRP A 15 8.02 3.74 -14.77
N ASP A 16 6.78 4.03 -14.40
CA ASP A 16 5.96 3.14 -13.58
C ASP A 16 5.24 2.07 -14.43
N SER A 17 4.57 1.13 -13.78
CA SER A 17 3.83 0.02 -14.40
C SER A 17 2.67 0.45 -15.29
N ARG A 18 2.26 1.71 -15.21
CA ARG A 18 1.20 2.31 -16.05
C ARG A 18 1.77 3.09 -17.24
N GLY A 19 3.10 3.06 -17.44
CA GLY A 19 3.78 3.82 -18.48
C GLY A 19 3.79 5.33 -18.19
N ARG A 20 3.72 5.74 -16.91
CA ARG A 20 3.82 7.14 -16.48
C ARG A 20 5.20 7.38 -15.88
N PRO A 21 5.79 8.57 -16.09
CA PRO A 21 7.07 8.89 -15.46
C PRO A 21 6.92 9.02 -13.95
N THR A 22 7.96 8.60 -13.23
CA THR A 22 8.11 8.80 -11.79
C THR A 22 9.56 9.15 -11.44
N VAL A 23 9.83 9.47 -10.17
CA VAL A 23 11.14 9.91 -9.68
C VAL A 23 11.89 8.74 -9.09
N GLU A 24 13.12 8.52 -9.57
CA GLU A 24 14.13 7.70 -8.93
C GLU A 24 15.20 8.59 -8.32
N ALA A 25 15.65 8.30 -7.10
CA ALA A 25 16.81 8.91 -6.47
C ALA A 25 17.90 7.87 -6.19
N GLU A 26 19.16 8.28 -6.38
CA GLU A 26 20.34 7.47 -6.05
C GLU A 26 21.29 8.29 -5.18
N VAL A 27 21.69 7.73 -4.05
CA VAL A 27 22.61 8.31 -3.06
C VAL A 27 23.89 7.52 -3.02
N THR A 28 25.03 8.21 -3.02
CA THR A 28 26.36 7.60 -2.80
C THR A 28 27.00 8.20 -1.55
N LEU A 29 27.54 7.34 -0.70
CA LEU A 29 28.21 7.72 0.56
C LEU A 29 29.73 7.76 0.38
N ALA A 30 30.44 8.44 1.30
CA ALA A 30 31.89 8.58 1.29
C ALA A 30 32.63 7.22 1.34
N CYS A 31 32.06 6.19 1.97
CA CYS A 31 32.59 4.82 1.95
C CYS A 31 32.35 4.07 0.62
N GLY A 32 31.67 4.68 -0.36
CA GLY A 32 31.30 4.06 -1.63
C GLY A 32 29.98 3.28 -1.59
N ALA A 33 29.30 3.14 -0.46
CA ALA A 33 27.99 2.52 -0.36
C ALA A 33 26.96 3.35 -1.15
N ARG A 34 26.01 2.66 -1.79
CA ARG A 34 24.95 3.28 -2.61
C ARG A 34 23.59 2.81 -2.19
N GLY A 35 22.62 3.71 -2.29
CA GLY A 35 21.21 3.41 -2.14
C GLY A 35 20.42 4.03 -3.28
N ARG A 36 19.38 3.32 -3.73
CA ARG A 36 18.48 3.75 -4.81
C ARG A 36 17.05 3.41 -4.45
N ALA A 37 16.14 4.29 -4.78
CA ALA A 37 14.71 4.03 -4.61
C ALA A 37 13.87 4.81 -5.63
N ILE A 38 12.68 4.27 -5.92
CA ILE A 38 11.73 4.84 -6.88
C ILE A 38 10.42 5.18 -6.15
N ALA A 39 9.93 6.41 -6.35
CA ALA A 39 8.66 6.83 -5.79
C ALA A 39 7.49 6.12 -6.50
N PRO A 40 6.59 5.44 -5.78
CA PRO A 40 5.35 4.93 -6.36
C PRO A 40 4.33 6.05 -6.56
N ALA A 41 3.27 5.80 -7.37
CA ALA A 41 2.24 6.79 -7.66
C ALA A 41 0.82 6.20 -7.62
N GLY A 42 -0.11 6.79 -6.87
CA GLY A 42 -1.49 6.34 -6.76
C GLY A 42 -2.35 6.62 -7.99
N ALA A 43 -3.46 5.87 -8.15
CA ALA A 43 -4.56 6.18 -9.05
C ALA A 43 -5.67 6.93 -8.30
N SER A 44 -6.07 6.44 -7.13
CA SER A 44 -6.86 7.16 -6.12
C SER A 44 -5.91 7.85 -5.13
N THR A 45 -6.30 8.99 -4.58
CA THR A 45 -5.47 9.74 -3.63
C THR A 45 -6.36 10.44 -2.59
N GLY A 46 -6.07 10.21 -1.31
CA GLY A 46 -6.72 10.94 -0.21
C GLY A 46 -6.32 12.42 -0.18
N SER A 47 -7.22 13.26 0.24
CA SER A 47 -7.05 14.74 0.20
C SER A 47 -5.90 15.29 1.05
N GLY A 48 -5.31 14.47 1.91
CA GLY A 48 -4.21 14.85 2.81
C GLY A 48 -2.84 14.29 2.44
N GLU A 49 -2.70 13.61 1.32
CA GLU A 49 -1.42 13.03 0.89
C GLU A 49 -0.35 14.09 0.57
N ALA A 50 0.92 13.70 0.70
CA ALA A 50 2.01 14.46 0.11
C ALA A 50 1.84 14.55 -1.41
N LEU A 51 2.01 15.74 -1.97
CA LEU A 51 1.72 16.00 -3.38
C LEU A 51 2.69 15.26 -4.32
N ASP A 52 2.15 14.45 -5.19
CA ASP A 52 2.87 13.91 -6.35
C ASP A 52 3.05 15.05 -7.38
N LEU A 53 4.23 15.69 -7.36
CA LEU A 53 4.50 16.87 -8.17
C LEU A 53 4.63 16.49 -9.64
N ARG A 54 3.68 16.97 -10.45
CA ARG A 54 3.62 16.81 -11.91
C ARG A 54 3.91 18.11 -12.63
N ASP A 55 4.42 18.01 -13.86
CA ASP A 55 4.80 19.20 -14.65
C ASP A 55 3.60 19.97 -15.18
N HIS A 56 2.47 19.30 -15.44
CA HIS A 56 1.23 19.85 -15.99
C HIS A 56 1.42 20.57 -17.33
N ASP A 57 2.47 20.22 -18.08
CA ASP A 57 2.72 20.72 -19.43
C ASP A 57 1.97 19.86 -20.48
N ALA A 58 2.10 20.21 -21.78
CA ALA A 58 1.45 19.48 -22.86
C ALA A 58 2.06 18.08 -23.13
N ARG A 59 3.26 17.80 -22.59
CA ARG A 59 3.94 16.52 -22.78
C ARG A 59 3.40 15.48 -21.81
N LEU A 60 3.37 14.22 -22.25
CA LEU A 60 2.96 13.08 -21.43
C LEU A 60 1.59 13.28 -20.74
N GLY A 61 0.69 14.03 -21.37
CA GLY A 61 -0.60 14.37 -20.79
C GLY A 61 -0.53 15.14 -19.46
N GLY A 62 0.55 15.90 -19.25
CA GLY A 62 0.79 16.65 -18.01
C GLY A 62 1.44 15.84 -16.88
N ALA A 63 1.68 14.54 -17.11
CA ALA A 63 2.18 13.63 -16.07
C ALA A 63 3.72 13.66 -15.89
N GLY A 64 4.44 14.58 -16.54
CA GLY A 64 5.89 14.74 -16.43
C GLY A 64 6.36 14.98 -14.98
N VAL A 65 7.62 14.63 -14.68
CA VAL A 65 8.24 14.82 -13.35
C VAL A 65 9.57 15.58 -13.43
N ALA A 66 9.81 16.34 -14.51
CA ALA A 66 11.06 17.05 -14.72
C ALA A 66 11.33 18.07 -13.62
N ARG A 67 10.30 18.74 -13.10
CA ARG A 67 10.42 19.68 -11.97
C ARG A 67 10.87 18.96 -10.70
N ALA A 68 10.23 17.84 -10.34
CA ALA A 68 10.59 17.06 -9.17
C ALA A 68 12.04 16.54 -9.28
N VAL A 69 12.44 16.01 -10.44
CA VAL A 69 13.83 15.58 -10.72
C VAL A 69 14.80 16.76 -10.62
N SER A 70 14.43 17.94 -11.11
CA SER A 70 15.26 19.15 -10.99
C SER A 70 15.47 19.54 -9.53
N HIS A 71 14.44 19.40 -8.66
CA HIS A 71 14.57 19.67 -7.23
C HIS A 71 15.53 18.68 -6.57
N VAL A 72 15.46 17.38 -6.91
CA VAL A 72 16.41 16.37 -6.40
C VAL A 72 17.85 16.74 -6.78
N ASN A 73 18.11 17.03 -8.07
CA ASN A 73 19.44 17.35 -8.57
C ASN A 73 19.94 18.75 -8.16
N GLY A 74 19.05 19.61 -7.72
CA GLY A 74 19.31 21.00 -7.39
C GLY A 74 19.43 21.24 -5.89
N GLU A 75 18.37 21.79 -5.28
CA GLU A 75 18.41 22.25 -3.90
C GLU A 75 18.47 21.12 -2.88
N ILE A 76 17.82 19.96 -3.15
CA ILE A 76 17.88 18.81 -2.25
C ILE A 76 19.31 18.25 -2.20
N ALA A 77 19.96 18.05 -3.38
CA ALA A 77 21.33 17.57 -3.43
C ALA A 77 22.29 18.49 -2.67
N ARG A 78 22.15 19.82 -2.84
CA ARG A 78 22.99 20.77 -2.09
C ARG A 78 22.75 20.74 -0.60
N ALA A 79 21.50 20.61 -0.15
CA ALA A 79 21.15 20.58 1.27
C ALA A 79 21.65 19.30 1.97
N LEU A 80 21.71 18.17 1.25
CA LEU A 80 22.13 16.88 1.79
C LEU A 80 23.63 16.61 1.66
N GLN A 81 24.36 17.39 0.88
CA GLN A 81 25.82 17.23 0.70
C GLN A 81 26.53 17.27 2.07
N GLY A 82 27.34 16.23 2.36
CA GLY A 82 28.09 16.09 3.61
C GLY A 82 27.25 15.71 4.83
N ARG A 83 25.93 15.45 4.69
CA ARG A 83 25.09 14.98 5.78
C ARG A 83 25.30 13.50 6.04
N ASP A 84 25.12 13.10 7.27
CA ASP A 84 25.26 11.70 7.71
C ASP A 84 23.99 10.90 7.39
N ALA A 85 24.08 9.95 6.46
CA ALA A 85 22.96 9.12 6.04
C ALA A 85 22.45 8.18 7.16
N SER A 86 23.23 7.91 8.19
CA SER A 86 22.82 7.07 9.33
C SER A 86 21.79 7.77 10.24
N THR A 87 21.62 9.09 10.11
CA THR A 87 20.68 9.89 10.89
C THR A 87 19.38 10.17 10.10
N GLN A 88 18.67 9.12 9.71
CA GLN A 88 17.46 9.21 8.83
C GLN A 88 16.48 10.30 9.29
N ALA A 89 16.20 10.38 10.60
CA ALA A 89 15.25 11.37 11.11
C ALA A 89 15.72 12.83 10.92
N GLU A 90 17.02 13.09 10.95
CA GLU A 90 17.58 14.42 10.69
C GLU A 90 17.52 14.76 9.20
N ILE A 91 17.81 13.78 8.34
CA ILE A 91 17.67 13.92 6.88
C ILE A 91 16.22 14.25 6.52
N ASP A 92 15.27 13.48 7.01
CA ASP A 92 13.85 13.67 6.69
C ASP A 92 13.33 15.01 7.24
N ARG A 93 13.74 15.40 8.46
CA ARG A 93 13.42 16.71 9.01
C ARG A 93 13.95 17.85 8.12
N LEU A 94 15.19 17.73 7.64
CA LEU A 94 15.76 18.71 6.71
C LEU A 94 15.00 18.79 5.39
N LEU A 95 14.57 17.65 4.83
CA LEU A 95 13.73 17.60 3.63
C LEU A 95 12.38 18.30 3.82
N ILE A 96 11.73 18.06 4.97
CA ILE A 96 10.45 18.68 5.34
C ILE A 96 10.61 20.18 5.51
N GLU A 97 11.62 20.63 6.24
CA GLU A 97 11.92 22.06 6.45
C GLU A 97 12.29 22.75 5.13
N LEU A 98 13.04 22.07 4.26
CA LEU A 98 13.41 22.59 2.95
C LEU A 98 12.18 22.78 2.07
N ASP A 99 11.22 21.86 2.07
CA ASP A 99 9.95 22.02 1.34
C ASP A 99 9.10 23.16 1.94
N GLY A 100 8.93 23.16 3.25
CA GLY A 100 8.24 24.20 4.01
C GLY A 100 6.73 24.25 3.82
N THR A 101 6.12 23.29 3.08
CA THR A 101 4.67 23.22 2.88
C THR A 101 4.08 22.00 3.59
N PRO A 102 2.80 22.06 4.07
CA PRO A 102 2.21 20.95 4.83
C PRO A 102 2.16 19.63 4.06
N ASN A 103 1.94 19.68 2.75
CA ASN A 103 1.77 18.51 1.87
C ASN A 103 2.92 18.31 0.87
N LYS A 104 4.10 18.88 1.14
CA LYS A 104 5.30 18.77 0.30
C LYS A 104 5.08 19.25 -1.14
N SER A 105 4.24 20.26 -1.33
CA SER A 105 3.84 20.73 -2.67
C SER A 105 4.90 21.55 -3.40
N ARG A 106 5.90 22.10 -2.69
CA ARG A 106 6.95 22.91 -3.31
C ARG A 106 8.01 22.08 -4.03
N LEU A 107 8.55 21.09 -3.37
CA LEU A 107 9.59 20.18 -3.92
C LEU A 107 8.99 18.94 -4.56
N GLY A 108 7.84 18.49 -4.04
CA GLY A 108 7.13 17.30 -4.43
C GLY A 108 7.33 16.13 -3.47
N GLY A 109 6.22 15.54 -3.00
CA GLY A 109 6.24 14.33 -2.17
C GLY A 109 6.95 13.17 -2.86
N ASN A 110 6.82 13.03 -4.18
CA ASN A 110 7.54 12.05 -4.99
C ASN A 110 9.07 12.26 -4.98
N ALA A 111 9.56 13.51 -5.04
CA ALA A 111 10.98 13.80 -4.90
C ALA A 111 11.48 13.45 -3.49
N LEU A 112 10.74 13.87 -2.46
CA LEU A 112 11.14 13.67 -1.07
C LEU A 112 11.17 12.20 -0.69
N VAL A 113 10.12 11.42 -1.02
CA VAL A 113 10.06 9.99 -0.67
C VAL A 113 11.12 9.18 -1.38
N ALA A 114 11.40 9.46 -2.68
CA ALA A 114 12.48 8.79 -3.41
C ALA A 114 13.83 9.02 -2.75
N VAL A 115 14.12 10.27 -2.36
CA VAL A 115 15.38 10.63 -1.67
C VAL A 115 15.44 9.98 -0.28
N SER A 116 14.38 10.09 0.52
CA SER A 116 14.31 9.53 1.87
C SER A 116 14.55 8.01 1.87
N MET A 117 13.91 7.28 0.96
CA MET A 117 14.14 5.84 0.78
C MET A 117 15.56 5.53 0.29
N ALA A 118 16.09 6.30 -0.68
CA ALA A 118 17.44 6.08 -1.20
C ALA A 118 18.53 6.29 -0.13
N VAL A 119 18.37 7.28 0.74
CA VAL A 119 19.25 7.51 1.91
C VAL A 119 19.21 6.31 2.84
N LEU A 120 18.02 5.79 3.16
CA LEU A 120 17.85 4.63 4.01
C LEU A 120 18.55 3.37 3.45
N HIS A 121 18.42 3.14 2.13
CA HIS A 121 19.14 2.07 1.45
C HIS A 121 20.66 2.25 1.49
N ALA A 122 21.16 3.48 1.29
CA ALA A 122 22.58 3.77 1.37
C ALA A 122 23.14 3.54 2.77
N ALA A 123 22.40 3.92 3.82
CA ALA A 123 22.75 3.67 5.21
C ALA A 123 22.85 2.17 5.51
N ALA A 124 21.86 1.38 5.10
CA ALA A 124 21.89 -0.08 5.24
C ALA A 124 23.07 -0.72 4.52
N ALA A 125 23.33 -0.28 3.28
CA ALA A 125 24.45 -0.75 2.47
C ALA A 125 25.82 -0.41 3.09
N SER A 126 25.96 0.73 3.80
CA SER A 126 27.20 1.10 4.50
C SER A 126 27.55 0.16 5.64
N GLU A 127 26.55 -0.49 6.23
CA GLU A 127 26.71 -1.54 7.24
C GLU A 127 26.79 -2.96 6.64
N GLN A 128 26.79 -3.08 5.29
CA GLN A 128 26.74 -4.36 4.57
C GLN A 128 25.55 -5.24 4.96
N LYS A 129 24.42 -4.60 5.29
CA LYS A 129 23.16 -5.26 5.68
C LYS A 129 22.10 -5.10 4.58
N SER A 130 21.24 -6.09 4.42
CA SER A 130 19.97 -5.90 3.73
C SER A 130 19.11 -4.88 4.49
N LEU A 131 18.24 -4.15 3.78
CA LEU A 131 17.47 -3.08 4.41
C LEU A 131 16.58 -3.60 5.55
N TYR A 132 15.91 -4.75 5.38
CA TYR A 132 15.10 -5.31 6.48
C TYR A 132 15.96 -5.64 7.72
N ALA A 133 17.16 -6.18 7.54
CA ALA A 133 18.06 -6.54 8.66
C ALA A 133 18.61 -5.27 9.37
N TYR A 134 18.91 -4.23 8.60
CA TYR A 134 19.29 -2.92 9.13
C TYR A 134 18.19 -2.33 10.04
N LEU A 135 16.94 -2.35 9.54
CA LEU A 135 15.78 -1.83 10.27
C LEU A 135 15.38 -2.70 11.45
N LEU A 136 15.52 -4.02 11.33
CA LEU A 136 15.14 -4.98 12.36
C LEU A 136 16.04 -4.88 13.59
N GLY A 137 17.34 -4.69 13.40
CA GLY A 137 18.33 -4.77 14.48
C GLY A 137 18.28 -6.15 15.15
N ASP A 138 18.20 -6.17 16.48
CA ASP A 138 18.17 -7.40 17.28
C ASP A 138 16.75 -7.94 17.53
N ARG A 139 15.71 -7.33 16.94
CA ARG A 139 14.32 -7.76 17.13
C ARG A 139 14.05 -9.09 16.42
N ALA A 140 13.06 -9.83 16.93
CA ALA A 140 12.56 -11.01 16.23
C ALA A 140 11.96 -10.64 14.87
N ALA A 141 12.30 -11.40 13.85
CA ALA A 141 11.75 -11.22 12.51
C ALA A 141 10.38 -11.89 12.35
N GLY A 142 9.51 -11.29 11.56
CA GLY A 142 8.22 -11.89 11.17
C GLY A 142 7.90 -11.52 9.73
N MET A 143 7.49 -12.52 8.95
CA MET A 143 6.94 -12.31 7.61
C MET A 143 5.51 -11.80 7.72
N PRO A 144 5.14 -10.76 6.98
CA PRO A 144 3.78 -10.24 6.99
C PRO A 144 2.82 -11.22 6.30
N LEU A 145 1.54 -11.21 6.68
CA LEU A 145 0.48 -11.89 5.96
C LEU A 145 0.23 -11.18 4.61
N PRO A 146 0.36 -11.87 3.46
CA PRO A 146 0.02 -11.28 2.16
C PRO A 146 -1.49 -11.03 2.03
N GLU A 147 -1.85 -9.84 1.57
CA GLU A 147 -3.19 -9.44 1.18
C GLU A 147 -3.18 -9.19 -0.32
N ILE A 148 -3.86 -10.05 -1.10
CA ILE A 148 -3.62 -10.17 -2.53
C ILE A 148 -4.91 -10.02 -3.32
N GLN A 149 -4.91 -9.08 -4.26
CA GLN A 149 -6.01 -8.80 -5.17
C GLN A 149 -6.22 -9.97 -6.15
N ILE A 150 -7.44 -10.47 -6.27
CA ILE A 150 -7.85 -11.49 -7.25
C ILE A 150 -8.63 -10.84 -8.40
N PHE A 151 -9.54 -9.92 -8.08
CA PHE A 151 -10.22 -9.08 -9.06
C PHE A 151 -9.99 -7.61 -8.71
N GLY A 152 -9.58 -6.82 -9.70
CA GLY A 152 -9.42 -5.38 -9.55
C GLY A 152 -10.64 -4.66 -10.10
N GLY A 153 -11.12 -3.63 -9.40
CA GLY A 153 -12.27 -2.83 -9.80
C GLY A 153 -12.01 -1.33 -9.63
N GLY A 154 -13.04 -0.54 -9.36
CA GLY A 154 -12.94 0.90 -9.12
C GLY A 154 -12.02 1.63 -10.11
N ALA A 155 -11.17 2.49 -9.60
CA ALA A 155 -10.19 3.24 -10.40
C ALA A 155 -9.19 2.33 -11.15
N HIS A 156 -8.91 1.12 -10.64
CA HIS A 156 -7.95 0.18 -11.22
C HIS A 156 -8.48 -0.51 -12.50
N ALA A 157 -9.79 -0.49 -12.74
CA ALA A 157 -10.46 -1.15 -13.86
C ALA A 157 -11.48 -0.24 -14.56
N GLY A 158 -11.15 1.04 -14.72
CA GLY A 158 -12.01 1.98 -15.44
C GLY A 158 -13.42 2.10 -14.85
N ARG A 159 -13.59 1.85 -13.56
CA ARG A 159 -14.88 1.86 -12.83
C ARG A 159 -15.90 0.86 -13.38
N ARG A 160 -15.43 -0.32 -13.86
CA ARG A 160 -16.30 -1.39 -14.37
C ARG A 160 -17.21 -1.98 -13.29
N VAL A 161 -16.73 -2.01 -12.04
CA VAL A 161 -17.51 -2.24 -10.81
C VAL A 161 -17.16 -1.13 -9.82
N ASP A 162 -18.00 -0.92 -8.79
CA ASP A 162 -17.80 0.18 -7.86
C ASP A 162 -16.72 -0.13 -6.81
N VAL A 163 -16.71 -1.35 -6.24
CA VAL A 163 -15.70 -1.81 -5.28
C VAL A 163 -14.33 -1.89 -5.95
N GLN A 164 -13.29 -1.34 -5.30
CA GLN A 164 -11.97 -1.20 -5.88
C GLN A 164 -11.18 -2.49 -5.90
N ASP A 165 -11.15 -3.25 -4.79
CA ASP A 165 -10.39 -4.50 -4.73
C ASP A 165 -11.17 -5.63 -4.06
N PHE A 166 -11.10 -6.81 -4.71
CA PHE A 166 -11.56 -8.08 -4.16
C PHE A 166 -10.32 -8.93 -3.89
N MET A 167 -9.97 -9.07 -2.62
CA MET A 167 -8.70 -9.62 -2.15
C MET A 167 -8.90 -10.86 -1.30
N ILE A 168 -7.81 -11.63 -1.17
CA ILE A 168 -7.73 -12.76 -0.25
C ILE A 168 -6.50 -12.66 0.66
N MET A 169 -6.60 -13.33 1.79
CA MET A 169 -5.50 -13.60 2.71
C MET A 169 -5.53 -15.08 3.10
N ALA A 170 -4.36 -15.68 3.33
CA ALA A 170 -4.22 -17.07 3.72
C ALA A 170 -3.67 -17.21 5.17
N PRO A 171 -4.46 -16.86 6.21
CA PRO A 171 -3.96 -16.80 7.59
C PRO A 171 -3.60 -18.16 8.18
N ARG A 172 -4.14 -19.25 7.67
CA ARG A 172 -3.82 -20.63 8.07
C ARG A 172 -2.57 -21.22 7.38
N ALA A 173 -1.98 -20.52 6.43
CA ALA A 173 -0.73 -20.96 5.81
C ALA A 173 0.40 -21.05 6.87
N GLY A 174 1.29 -22.01 6.69
CA GLY A 174 2.41 -22.23 7.61
C GLY A 174 3.58 -21.24 7.43
N GLY A 175 3.52 -20.34 6.43
CA GLY A 175 4.54 -19.35 6.13
C GLY A 175 4.17 -18.50 4.94
N PHE A 176 5.03 -17.52 4.62
CA PHE A 176 4.81 -16.59 3.52
C PHE A 176 4.78 -17.32 2.17
N ALA A 177 5.72 -18.23 1.91
CA ALA A 177 5.77 -19.02 0.68
C ALA A 177 4.49 -19.82 0.47
N GLN A 178 3.99 -20.52 1.50
CA GLN A 178 2.75 -21.29 1.40
C GLN A 178 1.53 -20.39 1.17
N ALA A 179 1.49 -19.20 1.78
CA ALA A 179 0.41 -18.23 1.54
C ALA A 179 0.38 -17.79 0.06
N LEU A 180 1.55 -17.61 -0.56
CA LEU A 180 1.64 -17.32 -1.99
C LEU A 180 1.24 -18.51 -2.87
N GLU A 181 1.60 -19.75 -2.51
CA GLU A 181 1.17 -20.96 -3.22
C GLU A 181 -0.37 -21.10 -3.21
N TRP A 182 -1.00 -20.92 -2.04
CA TRP A 182 -2.45 -20.96 -1.93
C TRP A 182 -3.12 -19.86 -2.75
N THR A 183 -2.53 -18.67 -2.74
CA THR A 183 -3.00 -17.55 -3.57
C THR A 183 -2.90 -17.85 -5.06
N ALA A 184 -1.79 -18.47 -5.52
CA ALA A 184 -1.62 -18.86 -6.91
C ALA A 184 -2.72 -19.84 -7.37
N GLU A 185 -3.12 -20.80 -6.53
CA GLU A 185 -4.20 -21.73 -6.83
C GLU A 185 -5.56 -21.03 -6.93
N VAL A 186 -5.86 -20.10 -6.00
CA VAL A 186 -7.10 -19.29 -6.05
C VAL A 186 -7.10 -18.40 -7.28
N TYR A 187 -5.98 -17.74 -7.60
CA TYR A 187 -5.85 -16.88 -8.79
C TYR A 187 -6.07 -17.68 -10.08
N ARG A 188 -5.48 -18.87 -10.19
CA ARG A 188 -5.69 -19.78 -11.33
C ARG A 188 -7.15 -20.24 -11.44
N ALA A 189 -7.79 -20.57 -10.32
CA ALA A 189 -9.20 -20.96 -10.27
C ALA A 189 -10.12 -19.80 -10.71
N ALA A 190 -9.84 -18.57 -10.25
CA ALA A 190 -10.57 -17.37 -10.67
C ALA A 190 -10.48 -17.14 -12.18
N GLY A 191 -9.28 -17.24 -12.76
CA GLY A 191 -9.08 -17.14 -14.21
C GLY A 191 -9.86 -18.20 -15.00
N THR A 192 -9.94 -19.41 -14.46
CA THR A 192 -10.74 -20.48 -15.09
C THR A 192 -12.25 -20.16 -15.02
N ILE A 193 -12.76 -19.69 -13.88
CA ILE A 193 -14.17 -19.28 -13.73
C ILE A 193 -14.50 -18.17 -14.71
N MET A 194 -13.65 -17.15 -14.85
CA MET A 194 -13.87 -16.06 -15.79
C MET A 194 -13.87 -16.53 -17.25
N ARG A 195 -12.97 -17.47 -17.59
CA ARG A 195 -12.91 -18.08 -18.93
C ARG A 195 -14.15 -18.90 -19.25
N ASP A 196 -14.56 -19.78 -18.33
CA ASP A 196 -15.73 -20.65 -18.48
C ASP A 196 -17.01 -19.82 -18.64
N ALA A 197 -17.07 -18.64 -18.02
CA ALA A 197 -18.17 -17.69 -18.15
C ALA A 197 -18.07 -16.80 -19.40
N GLY A 198 -17.03 -16.91 -20.24
CA GLY A 198 -16.79 -16.01 -21.37
C GLY A 198 -16.46 -14.56 -20.98
N ARG A 199 -15.98 -14.35 -19.76
CA ARG A 199 -15.73 -13.02 -19.15
C ARG A 199 -14.24 -12.72 -18.90
N LEU A 200 -13.32 -13.56 -19.37
CA LEU A 200 -11.90 -13.32 -19.25
C LEU A 200 -11.44 -12.23 -20.23
N GLN A 201 -11.14 -11.04 -19.71
CA GLN A 201 -10.81 -9.84 -20.51
C GLN A 201 -9.41 -9.26 -20.19
N GLY A 202 -8.54 -10.03 -19.54
CA GLY A 202 -7.23 -9.57 -19.09
C GLY A 202 -7.21 -9.18 -17.61
N VAL A 203 -6.33 -8.25 -17.26
CA VAL A 203 -6.11 -7.82 -15.86
C VAL A 203 -6.25 -6.31 -15.71
N ALA A 204 -6.60 -5.89 -14.48
CA ALA A 204 -6.64 -4.51 -14.05
C ALA A 204 -5.21 -3.97 -13.77
N ASP A 205 -5.10 -2.70 -13.36
CA ASP A 205 -3.82 -2.00 -13.15
C ASP A 205 -2.89 -2.72 -12.16
N GLU A 206 -3.44 -3.38 -11.15
CA GLU A 206 -2.66 -4.09 -10.14
C GLU A 206 -2.50 -5.60 -10.40
N GLY A 207 -3.01 -6.09 -11.53
CA GLY A 207 -2.83 -7.47 -11.98
C GLY A 207 -3.97 -8.43 -11.61
N GLY A 208 -4.97 -8.02 -10.84
CA GLY A 208 -6.21 -8.78 -10.63
C GLY A 208 -7.00 -8.89 -11.92
N TYR A 209 -7.76 -9.98 -12.08
CA TYR A 209 -8.58 -10.13 -13.29
C TYR A 209 -9.55 -8.97 -13.46
N TRP A 210 -9.81 -8.61 -14.72
CA TRP A 210 -10.78 -7.58 -15.09
C TRP A 210 -12.18 -7.98 -14.59
N PRO A 211 -12.91 -7.10 -13.87
CA PRO A 211 -14.10 -7.46 -13.10
C PRO A 211 -15.36 -7.37 -13.97
N ALA A 212 -15.51 -8.26 -14.97
CA ALA A 212 -16.69 -8.30 -15.84
C ALA A 212 -17.93 -8.86 -15.10
N PHE A 213 -18.32 -8.20 -14.00
CA PHE A 213 -19.48 -8.57 -13.18
C PHE A 213 -20.69 -7.66 -13.43
N ASP A 214 -21.86 -8.16 -13.07
CA ASP A 214 -23.14 -7.46 -13.25
C ASP A 214 -23.61 -6.78 -11.94
N SER A 215 -22.94 -7.07 -10.80
CA SER A 215 -23.10 -6.38 -9.52
C SER A 215 -21.81 -6.48 -8.69
N ASN A 216 -21.66 -5.63 -7.67
CA ASN A 216 -20.53 -5.72 -6.75
C ASN A 216 -20.55 -7.04 -5.96
N ALA A 217 -21.72 -7.49 -5.52
CA ALA A 217 -21.86 -8.77 -4.82
C ALA A 217 -21.44 -9.96 -5.69
N ALA A 218 -21.68 -9.91 -7.02
CA ALA A 218 -21.24 -10.96 -7.95
C ALA A 218 -19.71 -11.12 -7.97
N GLY A 219 -18.94 -10.06 -7.71
CA GLY A 219 -17.49 -10.11 -7.53
C GLY A 219 -17.10 -10.91 -6.29
N ILE A 220 -17.76 -10.68 -5.17
CA ILE A 220 -17.54 -11.43 -3.92
C ILE A 220 -17.91 -12.91 -4.11
N GLU A 221 -19.03 -13.18 -4.76
CA GLU A 221 -19.47 -14.54 -5.05
C GLU A 221 -18.52 -15.29 -6.02
N ALA A 222 -17.94 -14.57 -6.99
CA ALA A 222 -16.93 -15.15 -7.88
C ALA A 222 -15.66 -15.48 -7.12
N LEU A 223 -15.26 -14.63 -6.19
CA LEU A 223 -14.10 -14.85 -5.31
C LEU A 223 -14.33 -16.07 -4.41
N LEU A 224 -15.51 -16.19 -3.81
CA LEU A 224 -15.90 -17.33 -2.98
C LEU A 224 -15.77 -18.65 -3.78
N ARG A 225 -16.38 -18.68 -4.98
CA ARG A 225 -16.26 -19.85 -5.87
C ARG A 225 -14.82 -20.16 -6.29
N ALA A 226 -13.96 -19.14 -6.42
CA ALA A 226 -12.56 -19.35 -6.75
C ALA A 226 -11.80 -20.01 -5.60
N ILE A 227 -12.06 -19.61 -4.35
CA ILE A 227 -11.49 -20.21 -3.15
C ILE A 227 -11.92 -21.70 -3.03
N GLU A 228 -13.23 -21.97 -3.16
CA GLU A 228 -13.78 -23.34 -3.10
C GLU A 228 -13.24 -24.22 -4.25
N ARG A 229 -13.17 -23.70 -5.48
CA ARG A 229 -12.65 -24.42 -6.67
C ARG A 229 -11.14 -24.71 -6.53
N ALA A 230 -10.41 -23.89 -5.80
CA ALA A 230 -9.01 -24.15 -5.47
C ALA A 230 -8.83 -25.20 -4.38
N GLY A 231 -9.91 -25.65 -3.72
CA GLY A 231 -9.91 -26.69 -2.70
C GLY A 231 -9.76 -26.16 -1.28
N PHE A 232 -9.93 -24.85 -1.06
CA PHE A 232 -9.81 -24.21 0.26
C PHE A 232 -11.17 -23.88 0.87
N THR A 233 -11.20 -23.81 2.20
CA THR A 233 -12.37 -23.44 2.99
C THR A 233 -12.42 -21.92 3.17
N PRO A 234 -13.44 -21.22 2.56
CA PRO A 234 -13.60 -19.78 2.74
C PRO A 234 -13.86 -19.41 4.21
N GLY A 235 -13.15 -18.39 4.70
CA GLY A 235 -13.30 -17.85 6.06
C GLY A 235 -12.46 -18.57 7.11
N ASP A 236 -11.97 -19.78 6.83
CA ASP A 236 -11.04 -20.51 7.70
C ASP A 236 -9.61 -20.50 7.12
N GLU A 237 -9.39 -21.20 5.99
CA GLU A 237 -8.07 -21.27 5.37
C GLU A 237 -7.74 -20.01 4.58
N ILE A 238 -8.74 -19.50 3.83
CA ILE A 238 -8.64 -18.26 3.02
C ILE A 238 -9.73 -17.29 3.46
N ALA A 239 -9.34 -16.14 3.95
CA ALA A 239 -10.23 -15.03 4.28
C ALA A 239 -10.38 -14.07 3.09
N ILE A 240 -11.54 -13.41 2.99
CA ILE A 240 -11.79 -12.35 2.02
C ILE A 240 -11.47 -10.99 2.67
N SER A 241 -10.83 -10.12 1.88
CA SER A 241 -10.68 -8.69 2.16
C SER A 241 -11.24 -7.87 1.00
N LEU A 242 -11.86 -6.74 1.31
CA LEU A 242 -12.36 -5.78 0.33
C LEU A 242 -11.70 -4.42 0.53
N ASP A 243 -11.41 -3.73 -0.58
CA ASP A 243 -11.19 -2.29 -0.58
C ASP A 243 -12.35 -1.64 -1.34
N VAL A 244 -13.16 -0.88 -0.61
CA VAL A 244 -14.34 -0.21 -1.19
C VAL A 244 -13.94 1.10 -1.87
N ALA A 245 -12.90 1.77 -1.38
CA ALA A 245 -12.46 3.10 -1.80
C ALA A 245 -13.65 4.08 -1.87
N ALA A 246 -14.46 4.11 -0.79
CA ALA A 246 -15.77 4.75 -0.81
C ALA A 246 -15.72 6.27 -1.05
N SER A 247 -14.56 6.92 -0.84
CA SER A 247 -14.35 8.33 -1.20
C SER A 247 -14.57 8.58 -2.69
N ASP A 248 -14.22 7.62 -3.56
CA ASP A 248 -14.41 7.69 -5.02
C ASP A 248 -15.90 7.63 -5.42
N LEU A 249 -16.73 7.08 -4.57
CA LEU A 249 -18.18 6.93 -4.78
C LEU A 249 -18.98 8.10 -4.18
N TYR A 250 -18.36 8.95 -3.33
CA TYR A 250 -19.03 9.95 -2.53
C TYR A 250 -19.12 11.29 -3.25
N ARG A 251 -20.34 11.78 -3.46
CA ARG A 251 -20.64 13.08 -4.09
C ARG A 251 -21.89 13.68 -3.44
N ASP A 252 -21.86 14.97 -3.15
CA ASP A 252 -23.01 15.72 -2.62
C ASP A 252 -23.66 15.06 -1.39
N GLY A 253 -22.82 14.49 -0.49
CA GLY A 253 -23.29 13.83 0.72
C GLY A 253 -23.88 12.44 0.53
N ARG A 254 -23.69 11.81 -0.64
CA ARG A 254 -24.24 10.48 -0.97
C ARG A 254 -23.25 9.61 -1.71
N TYR A 255 -23.44 8.29 -1.59
CA TYR A 255 -22.66 7.25 -2.27
C TYR A 255 -23.38 6.82 -3.56
N HIS A 256 -22.71 6.93 -4.69
CA HIS A 256 -23.22 6.60 -6.02
C HIS A 256 -22.62 5.28 -6.51
N LEU A 257 -23.38 4.20 -6.41
CA LEU A 257 -23.03 2.89 -6.95
C LEU A 257 -23.49 2.84 -8.42
N ALA A 258 -22.57 3.18 -9.33
CA ALA A 258 -22.92 3.37 -10.75
C ALA A 258 -23.33 2.07 -11.42
N LEU A 259 -22.68 0.94 -11.09
CA LEU A 259 -22.99 -0.37 -11.67
C LEU A 259 -24.44 -0.79 -11.40
N GLU A 260 -24.94 -0.51 -10.21
CA GLU A 260 -26.27 -0.93 -9.76
C GLU A 260 -27.32 0.20 -9.86
N ASN A 261 -26.90 1.38 -10.36
CA ASN A 261 -27.74 2.59 -10.45
C ASN A 261 -28.41 2.94 -9.09
N ARG A 262 -27.64 2.90 -8.02
CA ARG A 262 -28.11 3.16 -6.65
C ARG A 262 -27.44 4.39 -6.09
N VAL A 263 -28.21 5.18 -5.34
CA VAL A 263 -27.70 6.32 -4.56
C VAL A 263 -28.08 6.10 -3.09
N LEU A 264 -27.09 6.04 -2.23
CA LEU A 264 -27.22 5.70 -0.82
C LEU A 264 -26.78 6.88 0.04
N ASP A 265 -27.41 7.07 1.18
CA ASP A 265 -26.84 7.86 2.28
C ASP A 265 -25.86 7.02 3.10
N SER A 266 -25.25 7.62 4.12
CA SER A 266 -24.26 6.97 4.98
C SER A 266 -24.81 5.72 5.65
N ASP A 267 -26.01 5.81 6.22
CA ASP A 267 -26.64 4.69 6.93
C ASP A 267 -26.97 3.53 5.98
N ALA A 268 -27.49 3.83 4.79
CA ALA A 268 -27.79 2.80 3.78
C ALA A 268 -26.53 2.15 3.21
N MET A 269 -25.44 2.91 3.03
CA MET A 269 -24.15 2.36 2.62
C MET A 269 -23.58 1.43 3.69
N ALA A 270 -23.57 1.87 4.94
CA ALA A 270 -23.14 1.06 6.08
C ALA A 270 -23.98 -0.22 6.22
N ALA A 271 -25.32 -0.12 6.11
CA ALA A 271 -26.22 -1.28 6.19
C ALA A 271 -25.95 -2.30 5.06
N MET A 272 -25.70 -1.84 3.84
CA MET A 272 -25.34 -2.71 2.72
C MET A 272 -24.04 -3.48 3.00
N LEU A 273 -22.99 -2.79 3.47
CA LEU A 273 -21.72 -3.42 3.78
C LEU A 273 -21.84 -4.39 4.98
N ILE A 274 -22.59 -4.06 6.01
CA ILE A 274 -22.88 -4.95 7.14
C ILE A 274 -23.57 -6.22 6.65
N ALA A 275 -24.55 -6.11 5.75
CA ALA A 275 -25.21 -7.28 5.16
C ALA A 275 -24.24 -8.18 4.37
N TRP A 276 -23.20 -7.60 3.72
CA TRP A 276 -22.14 -8.40 3.09
C TRP A 276 -21.25 -9.09 4.13
N LEU A 277 -20.88 -8.40 5.21
CA LEU A 277 -20.12 -8.99 6.33
C LEU A 277 -20.86 -10.13 7.04
N ASP A 278 -22.20 -10.07 7.07
CA ASP A 278 -23.04 -11.13 7.65
C ASP A 278 -23.20 -12.35 6.71
N ARG A 279 -23.14 -12.10 5.40
CA ARG A 279 -23.37 -13.13 4.38
C ARG A 279 -22.08 -13.82 3.91
N TYR A 280 -20.97 -13.09 3.84
CA TYR A 280 -19.71 -13.56 3.25
C TYR A 280 -18.58 -13.59 4.30
N PRO A 281 -17.58 -14.46 4.15
CA PRO A 281 -16.48 -14.58 5.11
C PRO A 281 -15.44 -13.46 4.94
N ILE A 282 -15.89 -12.21 4.97
CA ILE A 282 -15.05 -11.01 4.90
C ILE A 282 -14.45 -10.75 6.27
N ARG A 283 -13.14 -10.62 6.36
CA ARG A 283 -12.38 -10.38 7.60
C ARG A 283 -11.71 -9.02 7.66
N SER A 284 -11.59 -8.35 6.51
CA SER A 284 -11.03 -7.00 6.43
C SER A 284 -11.82 -6.18 5.41
N ILE A 285 -12.02 -4.91 5.72
CA ILE A 285 -12.66 -3.95 4.81
C ILE A 285 -11.92 -2.61 4.91
N GLU A 286 -11.42 -2.15 3.77
CA GLU A 286 -10.70 -0.89 3.64
C GLU A 286 -11.64 0.19 3.10
N ASP A 287 -11.53 1.39 3.68
CA ASP A 287 -12.31 2.58 3.35
C ASP A 287 -13.80 2.29 3.05
N PRO A 288 -14.52 1.68 4.01
CA PRO A 288 -15.94 1.32 3.83
C PRO A 288 -16.83 2.53 3.61
N LEU A 289 -16.43 3.69 4.13
CA LEU A 289 -17.09 4.99 3.98
C LEU A 289 -16.05 6.05 3.59
N ALA A 290 -16.51 7.17 3.06
CA ALA A 290 -15.66 8.23 2.53
C ALA A 290 -14.81 8.92 3.61
N GLU A 291 -13.66 9.46 3.22
CA GLU A 291 -12.74 10.19 4.10
C GLU A 291 -13.38 11.37 4.85
N HIS A 292 -14.48 11.91 4.31
CA HIS A 292 -15.24 13.03 4.92
C HIS A 292 -16.46 12.57 5.73
N ASP A 293 -16.71 11.25 5.83
CA ASP A 293 -17.83 10.67 6.57
C ASP A 293 -17.37 10.03 7.89
N GLU A 294 -16.67 10.81 8.72
CA GLU A 294 -16.14 10.34 10.00
C GLU A 294 -17.24 9.78 10.92
N ALA A 295 -18.42 10.42 10.94
CA ALA A 295 -19.53 9.95 11.77
C ALA A 295 -20.03 8.56 11.35
N GLY A 296 -20.11 8.33 10.04
CA GLY A 296 -20.42 7.02 9.47
C GLY A 296 -19.35 5.97 9.80
N LEU A 297 -18.06 6.32 9.65
CA LEU A 297 -16.94 5.43 10.02
C LEU A 297 -16.99 5.02 11.48
N ILE A 298 -17.26 5.96 12.41
CA ILE A 298 -17.41 5.67 13.85
C ILE A 298 -18.58 4.72 14.08
N ALA A 299 -19.74 4.99 13.47
CA ALA A 299 -20.93 4.15 13.62
C ALA A 299 -20.71 2.74 13.06
N PHE A 300 -20.08 2.64 11.88
CA PHE A 300 -19.74 1.37 11.24
C PHE A 300 -18.73 0.56 12.09
N THR A 301 -17.66 1.20 12.56
CA THR A 301 -16.65 0.56 13.40
C THR A 301 -17.24 0.08 14.72
N LYS A 302 -18.14 0.86 15.32
CA LYS A 302 -18.87 0.44 16.53
C LYS A 302 -19.76 -0.78 16.30
N ALA A 303 -20.31 -0.93 15.10
CA ALA A 303 -21.22 -2.03 14.77
C ALA A 303 -20.51 -3.35 14.48
N VAL A 304 -19.31 -3.31 13.86
CA VAL A 304 -18.67 -4.54 13.35
C VAL A 304 -17.17 -4.65 13.67
N GLY A 305 -16.56 -3.66 14.31
CA GLY A 305 -15.11 -3.60 14.53
C GLY A 305 -14.55 -4.63 15.52
N ASP A 306 -15.41 -5.35 16.24
CA ASP A 306 -15.04 -6.48 17.10
C ASP A 306 -14.81 -7.79 16.31
N ARG A 307 -15.30 -7.87 15.08
CA ARG A 307 -15.24 -9.09 14.24
C ARG A 307 -14.59 -8.87 12.88
N VAL A 308 -14.31 -7.63 12.50
CA VAL A 308 -13.76 -7.26 11.19
C VAL A 308 -12.67 -6.20 11.35
N GLN A 309 -11.56 -6.36 10.62
CA GLN A 309 -10.55 -5.32 10.49
C GLN A 309 -11.10 -4.20 9.61
N ILE A 310 -11.13 -2.97 10.13
CA ILE A 310 -11.59 -1.77 9.43
C ILE A 310 -10.37 -0.89 9.18
N VAL A 311 -9.96 -0.85 7.92
CA VAL A 311 -8.72 -0.20 7.49
C VAL A 311 -9.03 1.20 6.99
N GLY A 312 -8.36 2.20 7.56
CA GLY A 312 -8.37 3.56 7.01
C GLY A 312 -7.18 3.76 6.07
N ASP A 313 -7.47 4.15 4.83
CA ASP A 313 -6.50 4.58 3.80
C ASP A 313 -6.64 6.09 3.55
N ASP A 314 -7.59 6.53 2.73
CA ASP A 314 -7.81 7.95 2.39
C ASP A 314 -8.12 8.81 3.62
N TYR A 315 -8.85 8.25 4.58
CA TYR A 315 -9.16 8.93 5.83
C TYR A 315 -7.91 9.21 6.68
N LEU A 316 -6.91 8.32 6.66
CA LEU A 316 -5.71 8.40 7.50
C LEU A 316 -4.47 8.91 6.78
N VAL A 317 -4.34 8.67 5.49
CA VAL A 317 -3.24 9.07 4.58
C VAL A 317 -1.84 8.92 5.19
N THR A 318 -1.58 7.83 5.89
CA THR A 318 -0.31 7.54 6.56
C THR A 318 0.12 8.66 7.52
N SER A 319 -0.84 9.33 8.17
CA SER A 319 -0.59 10.43 9.11
C SER A 319 -0.71 9.99 10.56
N ALA A 320 0.39 10.04 11.32
CA ALA A 320 0.38 9.75 12.76
C ALA A 320 -0.61 10.60 13.56
N ALA A 321 -0.86 11.83 13.14
CA ALA A 321 -1.83 12.72 13.79
C ALA A 321 -3.27 12.26 13.54
N ARG A 322 -3.60 11.90 12.28
CA ARG A 322 -4.92 11.37 11.91
C ARG A 322 -5.16 10.00 12.56
N VAL A 323 -4.16 9.11 12.59
CA VAL A 323 -4.26 7.81 13.30
C VAL A 323 -4.61 8.02 14.78
N ARG A 324 -3.90 8.92 15.48
CA ARG A 324 -4.21 9.22 16.89
C ARG A 324 -5.60 9.83 17.08
N HIS A 325 -6.05 10.68 16.16
CA HIS A 325 -7.41 11.24 16.19
C HIS A 325 -8.44 10.13 16.01
N ALA A 326 -8.35 9.36 14.95
CA ALA A 326 -9.26 8.28 14.60
C ALA A 326 -9.35 7.20 15.70
N ALA A 327 -8.21 6.87 16.35
CA ALA A 327 -8.18 5.93 17.45
C ALA A 327 -8.99 6.43 18.67
N ARG A 328 -8.88 7.73 18.99
CA ARG A 328 -9.71 8.33 20.07
C ARG A 328 -11.19 8.39 19.70
N ALA A 329 -11.48 8.60 18.41
CA ALA A 329 -12.86 8.67 17.92
C ALA A 329 -13.49 7.28 17.71
N GLY A 330 -12.68 6.21 17.60
CA GLY A 330 -13.17 4.86 17.31
C GLY A 330 -13.60 4.68 15.85
N ALA A 331 -12.93 5.37 14.90
CA ALA A 331 -13.34 5.40 13.51
C ALA A 331 -12.78 4.24 12.66
N CYS A 332 -11.69 3.59 13.10
CA CYS A 332 -11.05 2.44 12.47
C CYS A 332 -10.41 1.54 13.54
N ASN A 333 -9.83 0.41 13.14
CA ASN A 333 -8.99 -0.45 13.98
C ASN A 333 -7.72 -0.93 13.28
N ALA A 334 -7.46 -0.44 12.05
CA ALA A 334 -6.23 -0.67 11.31
C ALA A 334 -5.90 0.54 10.41
N VAL A 335 -4.64 0.66 10.02
CA VAL A 335 -4.15 1.69 9.09
C VAL A 335 -3.43 1.08 7.91
N LEU A 336 -3.75 1.56 6.71
CA LEU A 336 -2.95 1.34 5.52
C LEU A 336 -1.80 2.34 5.49
N VAL A 337 -0.58 1.85 5.25
CA VAL A 337 0.65 2.64 5.33
C VAL A 337 1.33 2.67 3.96
N LYS A 338 1.43 3.84 3.38
CA LYS A 338 2.02 4.08 2.06
C LYS A 338 3.10 5.18 2.18
N PRO A 339 4.39 4.87 1.98
CA PRO A 339 5.47 5.85 2.18
C PRO A 339 5.30 7.15 1.40
N ASN A 340 4.76 7.08 0.20
CA ASN A 340 4.56 8.27 -0.63
C ASN A 340 3.38 9.16 -0.18
N GLN A 341 2.42 8.65 0.60
CA GLN A 341 1.37 9.49 1.22
C GLN A 341 1.97 10.40 2.29
N ALA A 342 2.91 9.90 3.08
CA ALA A 342 3.63 10.67 4.09
C ALA A 342 4.71 11.58 3.46
N GLY A 343 5.45 11.07 2.48
CA GLY A 343 6.52 11.75 1.78
C GLY A 343 7.91 11.55 2.37
N THR A 344 8.05 10.97 3.57
CA THR A 344 9.33 10.57 4.18
C THR A 344 9.19 9.27 4.96
N ILE A 345 10.31 8.56 5.13
CA ILE A 345 10.38 7.31 5.90
C ILE A 345 10.09 7.56 7.40
N THR A 346 10.57 8.66 7.95
CA THR A 346 10.36 9.01 9.36
C THR A 346 8.88 9.27 9.66
N GLU A 347 8.17 10.02 8.81
CA GLU A 347 6.73 10.24 8.97
C GLU A 347 5.94 8.94 8.76
N THR A 348 6.35 8.12 7.78
CA THR A 348 5.74 6.80 7.54
C THR A 348 5.83 5.91 8.77
N PHE A 349 7.01 5.82 9.38
CA PHE A 349 7.21 5.04 10.61
C PHE A 349 6.44 5.61 11.80
N ALA A 350 6.30 6.94 11.88
CA ALA A 350 5.51 7.58 12.93
C ALA A 350 4.02 7.18 12.86
N ALA A 351 3.46 6.96 11.67
CA ALA A 351 2.10 6.43 11.50
C ALA A 351 1.99 4.99 12.00
N VAL A 352 2.96 4.12 11.66
CA VAL A 352 3.04 2.74 12.18
C VAL A 352 3.13 2.74 13.71
N ALA A 353 3.99 3.58 14.29
CA ALA A 353 4.15 3.69 15.75
C ALA A 353 2.87 4.18 16.44
N ALA A 354 2.15 5.13 15.83
CA ALA A 354 0.89 5.63 16.35
C ALA A 354 -0.20 4.55 16.35
N ALA A 355 -0.30 3.77 15.28
CA ALA A 355 -1.24 2.65 15.17
C ALA A 355 -0.96 1.57 16.23
N ARG A 356 0.30 1.19 16.40
CA ARG A 356 0.70 0.23 17.46
C ARG A 356 0.38 0.71 18.85
N ALA A 357 0.62 1.98 19.14
CA ALA A 357 0.27 2.58 20.43
C ALA A 357 -1.23 2.56 20.71
N ALA A 358 -2.05 2.52 19.65
CA ALA A 358 -3.51 2.39 19.73
C ALA A 358 -3.99 0.92 19.74
N GLY A 359 -3.08 -0.06 19.62
CA GLY A 359 -3.45 -1.48 19.48
C GLY A 359 -4.05 -1.85 18.12
N TRP A 360 -3.79 -1.04 17.09
CA TRP A 360 -4.34 -1.20 15.76
C TRP A 360 -3.51 -2.11 14.87
N GLY A 361 -4.18 -2.76 13.90
CA GLY A 361 -3.53 -3.43 12.78
C GLY A 361 -2.74 -2.45 11.90
N THR A 362 -1.67 -2.95 11.29
CA THR A 362 -0.84 -2.17 10.36
C THR A 362 -0.61 -2.96 9.08
N ILE A 363 -0.83 -2.33 7.94
CA ILE A 363 -0.69 -2.92 6.60
C ILE A 363 0.23 -2.04 5.78
N LEU A 364 1.39 -2.54 5.36
CA LEU A 364 2.23 -1.84 4.38
C LEU A 364 1.66 -2.07 2.99
N SER A 365 1.51 -0.99 2.21
CA SER A 365 0.86 -1.08 0.91
C SER A 365 1.69 -0.46 -0.21
N ALA A 366 1.66 -1.12 -1.37
CA ALA A 366 2.04 -0.57 -2.67
C ALA A 366 0.99 0.45 -3.16
N ARG A 367 1.25 1.02 -4.34
CA ARG A 367 0.30 1.85 -5.09
C ARG A 367 -0.02 1.20 -6.44
N SER A 368 -1.03 1.73 -7.13
CA SER A 368 -1.39 1.25 -8.47
C SER A 368 -0.27 1.45 -9.50
N GLY A 369 0.45 2.57 -9.44
CA GLY A 369 1.67 2.79 -10.23
C GLY A 369 2.91 2.41 -9.43
N GLU A 370 3.49 1.27 -9.75
CA GLU A 370 4.66 0.68 -9.12
C GLU A 370 5.79 0.44 -10.14
N SER A 371 6.93 0.05 -9.63
CA SER A 371 8.13 -0.31 -10.40
C SER A 371 8.76 -1.58 -9.83
N GLU A 372 9.98 -1.89 -10.22
CA GLU A 372 10.80 -2.96 -9.63
C GLU A 372 11.25 -2.70 -8.19
N ASP A 373 11.03 -1.50 -7.65
CA ASP A 373 11.37 -1.15 -6.26
C ASP A 373 10.68 -2.08 -5.26
N VAL A 374 11.43 -2.64 -4.32
CA VAL A 374 10.97 -3.59 -3.31
C VAL A 374 11.06 -3.06 -1.89
N THR A 375 11.31 -1.78 -1.72
CA THR A 375 11.52 -1.12 -0.42
C THR A 375 10.41 -1.45 0.58
N ILE A 376 9.14 -1.46 0.15
CA ILE A 376 8.01 -1.73 1.05
C ILE A 376 8.07 -3.12 1.72
N VAL A 377 8.64 -4.13 1.04
CA VAL A 377 8.78 -5.48 1.62
C VAL A 377 9.79 -5.45 2.76
N HIS A 378 10.91 -4.77 2.54
CA HIS A 378 11.94 -4.58 3.57
C HIS A 378 11.41 -3.76 4.75
N LEU A 379 10.59 -2.72 4.49
CA LEU A 379 9.95 -1.93 5.54
C LEU A 379 8.97 -2.79 6.36
N ALA A 380 8.16 -3.64 5.69
CA ALA A 380 7.22 -4.52 6.37
C ALA A 380 7.92 -5.45 7.35
N VAL A 381 8.93 -6.19 6.90
CA VAL A 381 9.70 -7.11 7.74
C VAL A 381 10.52 -6.35 8.78
N GLY A 382 11.26 -5.33 8.35
CA GLY A 382 12.16 -4.56 9.21
C GLY A 382 11.44 -3.81 10.33
N TRP A 383 10.25 -3.34 10.09
CA TRP A 383 9.41 -2.73 11.12
C TRP A 383 8.51 -3.74 11.84
N GLY A 384 8.36 -4.97 11.36
CA GLY A 384 7.46 -5.99 11.91
C GLY A 384 5.98 -5.63 11.71
N VAL A 385 5.64 -5.06 10.56
CA VAL A 385 4.26 -4.83 10.12
C VAL A 385 3.62 -6.16 9.80
N LYS A 386 2.35 -6.35 10.18
CA LYS A 386 1.72 -7.68 10.17
C LYS A 386 1.09 -8.07 8.83
N GLN A 387 0.80 -7.12 7.95
CA GLN A 387 0.20 -7.38 6.65
C GLN A 387 0.92 -6.62 5.55
N LEU A 388 0.87 -7.15 4.32
CA LEU A 388 1.48 -6.56 3.14
C LEU A 388 0.50 -6.64 1.96
N LYS A 389 0.02 -5.48 1.48
CA LYS A 389 -0.85 -5.31 0.32
C LYS A 389 -0.01 -4.79 -0.86
N VAL A 390 0.07 -5.56 -1.97
CA VAL A 390 0.92 -5.20 -3.12
C VAL A 390 0.14 -5.08 -4.42
N GLY A 391 -1.06 -5.63 -4.45
CA GLY A 391 -1.85 -5.88 -5.64
C GLY A 391 -1.97 -7.39 -5.87
N SER A 392 -1.97 -7.83 -7.11
CA SER A 392 -2.33 -9.19 -7.48
C SER A 392 -1.12 -10.13 -7.69
N PHE A 393 -1.43 -11.32 -8.23
CA PHE A 393 -0.49 -12.39 -8.55
C PHE A 393 -0.12 -12.43 -10.04
N ALA A 394 -0.14 -11.27 -10.69
CA ALA A 394 0.32 -11.04 -12.05
C ALA A 394 0.99 -9.65 -12.14
N ARG A 395 1.69 -9.37 -13.24
CA ARG A 395 2.50 -8.19 -13.53
C ARG A 395 3.83 -8.16 -12.75
N SER A 396 4.91 -7.84 -13.47
CA SER A 396 6.29 -7.99 -12.96
C SER A 396 6.59 -7.14 -11.73
N GLU A 397 6.04 -5.93 -11.66
CA GLU A 397 6.24 -5.02 -10.54
C GLU A 397 5.60 -5.52 -9.23
N ARG A 398 4.54 -6.33 -9.32
CA ARG A 398 3.93 -6.99 -8.15
C ARG A 398 4.74 -8.21 -7.75
N MET A 399 5.09 -9.04 -8.76
CA MET A 399 5.90 -10.24 -8.54
C MET A 399 7.29 -9.93 -7.99
N ALA A 400 7.89 -8.77 -8.33
CA ALA A 400 9.17 -8.33 -7.75
C ALA A 400 9.10 -8.29 -6.21
N LYS A 401 8.00 -7.77 -5.66
CA LYS A 401 7.79 -7.65 -4.22
C LYS A 401 7.48 -9.01 -3.56
N TRP A 402 6.65 -9.83 -4.19
CA TRP A 402 6.38 -11.18 -3.68
C TRP A 402 7.64 -12.04 -3.68
N ASN A 403 8.43 -12.00 -4.77
CA ASN A 403 9.70 -12.71 -4.86
C ASN A 403 10.73 -12.21 -3.85
N GLU A 404 10.74 -10.90 -3.53
CA GLU A 404 11.62 -10.38 -2.48
C GLU A 404 11.21 -10.89 -1.10
N GLY A 405 9.91 -11.00 -0.82
CA GLY A 405 9.42 -11.62 0.41
C GLY A 405 9.91 -13.07 0.56
N LEU A 406 9.87 -13.86 -0.52
CA LEU A 406 10.41 -15.23 -0.52
C LEU A 406 11.91 -15.27 -0.21
N ARG A 407 12.72 -14.38 -0.82
CA ARG A 407 14.15 -14.28 -0.53
C ARG A 407 14.44 -13.93 0.93
N ILE A 408 13.63 -13.03 1.50
CA ILE A 408 13.74 -12.64 2.91
C ILE A 408 13.36 -13.81 3.82
N GLU A 409 12.25 -14.52 3.55
CA GLU A 409 11.85 -15.70 4.31
C GLU A 409 12.93 -16.77 4.28
N GLU A 410 13.49 -17.07 3.11
CA GLU A 410 14.62 -18.02 2.95
C GLU A 410 15.85 -17.57 3.76
N ALA A 411 16.23 -16.30 3.69
CA ALA A 411 17.38 -15.76 4.42
C ALA A 411 17.18 -15.78 5.96
N LEU A 412 15.94 -15.65 6.42
CA LEU A 412 15.60 -15.78 7.85
C LEU A 412 15.58 -17.25 8.31
N GLY A 413 15.20 -18.17 7.43
CA GLY A 413 15.09 -19.62 7.72
C GLY A 413 14.18 -19.89 8.93
N ALA A 414 14.65 -20.69 9.88
CA ALA A 414 13.87 -21.05 11.07
C ALA A 414 13.52 -19.84 12.00
N ARG A 415 14.08 -18.66 11.74
CA ARG A 415 13.76 -17.42 12.49
C ARG A 415 12.58 -16.66 11.89
N ALA A 416 12.10 -17.05 10.72
CA ALA A 416 10.96 -16.44 10.06
C ALA A 416 9.67 -16.81 10.80
N GLY A 417 9.19 -15.94 11.71
CA GLY A 417 7.81 -16.00 12.17
C GLY A 417 6.86 -15.63 11.02
N PHE A 418 5.60 -16.06 11.10
CA PHE A 418 4.58 -15.67 10.12
C PHE A 418 3.36 -15.07 10.83
N ALA A 419 2.89 -13.95 10.36
CA ALA A 419 1.84 -13.17 11.02
C ALA A 419 0.42 -13.72 10.79
N GLY A 420 0.24 -14.79 10.00
CA GLY A 420 -1.08 -15.34 9.67
C GLY A 420 -1.93 -15.69 10.88
N ALA A 421 -1.36 -16.41 11.84
CA ALA A 421 -2.11 -16.83 13.04
C ALA A 421 -2.56 -15.67 13.95
N GLU A 422 -1.92 -14.51 13.86
CA GLU A 422 -2.28 -13.32 14.63
C GLU A 422 -3.49 -12.57 14.04
N PHE A 423 -3.86 -12.89 12.81
CA PHE A 423 -5.01 -12.29 12.12
C PHE A 423 -6.33 -13.02 12.41
N LEU A 424 -6.30 -14.26 12.86
CA LEU A 424 -7.46 -15.09 13.19
C LEU A 424 -8.05 -14.73 14.54
#